data_1cbc4d1d88f7e2ec061ca97c4748632b
#
_entry.id   1cbc4d1d88f7e2ec061ca97c4748632b
#
_cell.length_a   1.000
_cell.length_b   1.000
_cell.length_c   1.000
_cell.angle_alpha   90.00
_cell.angle_beta   90.00
_cell.angle_gamma   90.00
#
_symmetry.space_group_name_H-M   'P 1'
#
loop_
_entity.id
_entity.type
_entity.pdbx_description
1 polymer ?
#
loop_
_entity_poly.entity_id
_entity_poly.type
_entity_poly.pdbx_seq_one_letter_code
_entity_poly.pdbx_strand_id
1 'polypeptide(L)'
;MKRQIAILIMSFCCYVFGAKAQEADSLKTKVEYPTVKLDALTMEYIDAIYERVGMSTPRFKLFKTDNIYNLIKLDTATGRTWQVQYRTNSTDSMTVPIDDTSLLLNYEIEKSGRFDLYPTSNMYTFILMDTETGRTWQIQWSTEASRRFRERIY
;
A
#
# COMPACT_ATOMS: atom_id res chain seq x y z
N MET A 1 11.87 12.01 6.63
CA MET A 1 10.53 11.64 6.15
C MET A 1 9.54 11.30 7.27
N LYS A 2 9.88 10.48 8.29
CA LYS A 2 9.00 10.17 9.44
C LYS A 2 8.49 11.42 10.22
N ARG A 3 9.24 12.52 10.25
CA ARG A 3 8.86 13.77 10.94
C ARG A 3 7.69 14.53 10.29
N GLN A 4 7.47 14.37 9.00
CA GLN A 4 6.40 15.09 8.28
C GLN A 4 5.03 14.41 8.44
N ILE A 5 5.01 13.10 8.62
CA ILE A 5 3.78 12.31 8.78
C ILE A 5 3.10 12.62 10.13
N ALA A 6 3.88 12.79 11.21
CA ALA A 6 3.31 13.12 12.52
C ALA A 6 2.60 14.48 12.53
N ILE A 7 3.11 15.46 11.78
CA ILE A 7 2.51 16.80 11.66
C ILE A 7 1.20 16.74 10.85
N LEU A 8 1.13 15.88 9.84
CA LEU A 8 -0.07 15.72 9.01
C LEU A 8 -1.22 15.06 9.78
N ILE A 9 -0.94 14.09 10.64
CA ILE A 9 -1.95 13.38 11.45
C ILE A 9 -2.57 14.34 12.48
N MET A 10 -1.80 15.21 13.12
CA MET A 10 -2.34 16.22 14.03
C MET A 10 -3.21 17.26 13.31
N SER A 11 -2.87 17.64 12.09
CA SER A 11 -3.69 18.55 11.27
C SER A 11 -5.03 17.93 10.85
N PHE A 12 -5.05 16.61 10.59
CA PHE A 12 -6.26 15.90 10.17
C PHE A 12 -7.26 15.69 11.32
N CYS A 13 -6.80 15.47 12.54
CA CYS A 13 -7.69 15.37 13.71
C CYS A 13 -8.45 16.68 14.02
N CYS A 14 -7.85 17.84 13.74
CA CYS A 14 -8.54 19.12 13.90
C CYS A 14 -9.63 19.37 12.85
N TYR A 15 -9.57 18.71 11.70
CA TYR A 15 -10.53 18.90 10.60
C TYR A 15 -11.81 18.07 10.74
N VAL A 16 -11.78 16.96 11.49
CA VAL A 16 -12.92 16.03 11.65
C VAL A 16 -13.88 16.46 12.77
N PHE A 17 -13.43 17.27 13.73
CA PHE A 17 -14.31 17.88 14.73
C PHE A 17 -14.66 19.31 14.32
N GLY A 18 -15.62 19.43 13.40
CA GLY A 18 -16.14 20.71 12.92
C GLY A 18 -16.76 21.55 14.03
N ALA A 19 -15.99 22.45 14.59
CA ALA A 19 -16.51 23.59 15.32
C ALA A 19 -16.77 24.74 14.34
N LYS A 20 -18.04 25.13 14.17
CA LYS A 20 -18.43 26.34 13.44
C LYS A 20 -17.74 27.54 14.13
N ALA A 21 -16.77 28.12 13.43
CA ALA A 21 -16.21 29.39 13.84
C ALA A 21 -17.20 30.49 13.53
N GLN A 22 -17.76 31.10 14.57
CA GLN A 22 -18.50 32.33 14.50
C GLN A 22 -17.46 33.48 14.51
N GLU A 23 -17.59 34.38 13.58
CA GLU A 23 -16.77 35.59 13.46
C GLU A 23 -16.64 36.33 14.80
N ALA A 24 -15.39 36.48 15.26
CA ALA A 24 -15.02 37.52 16.20
C ALA A 24 -13.68 38.11 15.76
N ASP A 25 -13.76 39.29 15.23
CA ASP A 25 -12.66 40.17 14.88
C ASP A 25 -11.89 40.57 16.15
N SER A 26 -10.56 40.79 16.01
CA SER A 26 -9.63 41.32 17.01
C SER A 26 -9.25 40.44 18.19
N LEU A 27 -8.26 39.56 17.92
CA LEU A 27 -7.05 39.39 18.81
C LEU A 27 -6.10 38.45 18.07
N LYS A 28 -5.15 39.02 17.34
CA LYS A 28 -4.01 38.26 16.80
C LYS A 28 -3.10 37.76 17.92
N THR A 29 -3.56 36.79 18.67
CA THR A 29 -2.69 36.01 19.53
C THR A 29 -2.01 35.01 18.62
N LYS A 30 -0.73 35.23 18.36
CA LYS A 30 0.16 34.26 17.68
C LYS A 30 0.16 33.00 18.52
N VAL A 31 -0.66 32.01 18.16
CA VAL A 31 -0.64 30.72 18.83
C VAL A 31 0.66 30.03 18.38
N GLU A 32 1.67 30.13 19.25
CA GLU A 32 2.92 29.42 19.10
C GLU A 32 2.66 27.96 19.51
N TYR A 33 2.49 27.08 18.53
CA TYR A 33 2.37 25.65 18.80
C TYR A 33 3.71 25.16 19.35
N PRO A 34 3.74 24.51 20.54
CA PRO A 34 4.98 23.94 21.07
C PRO A 34 5.48 22.90 20.07
N THR A 35 6.65 23.14 19.50
CA THR A 35 7.40 22.12 18.75
C THR A 35 7.84 21.04 19.72
N VAL A 36 7.04 20.00 19.85
CA VAL A 36 7.40 18.82 20.64
C VAL A 36 8.54 18.13 19.89
N LYS A 37 9.76 18.24 20.44
CA LYS A 37 10.87 17.39 20.01
C LYS A 37 10.60 16.00 20.58
N LEU A 38 10.02 15.12 19.75
CA LEU A 38 9.92 13.71 20.10
C LEU A 38 11.34 13.13 20.17
N ASP A 39 11.69 12.62 21.33
CA ASP A 39 12.94 11.89 21.52
C ASP A 39 12.87 10.50 20.87
N ALA A 40 14.00 9.82 20.80
CA ALA A 40 14.09 8.50 20.16
C ALA A 40 13.20 7.46 20.86
N LEU A 41 13.05 7.52 22.18
CA LEU A 41 12.21 6.61 22.97
C LEU A 41 10.71 6.82 22.65
N THR A 42 10.27 8.06 22.51
CA THR A 42 8.88 8.37 22.14
C THR A 42 8.56 7.87 20.73
N MET A 43 9.51 7.96 19.80
CA MET A 43 9.33 7.43 18.44
C MET A 43 9.27 5.90 18.44
N GLU A 44 10.13 5.23 19.20
CA GLU A 44 10.10 3.78 19.36
C GLU A 44 8.77 3.30 19.97
N TYR A 45 8.26 4.02 20.99
CA TYR A 45 6.98 3.70 21.61
C TYR A 45 5.79 3.89 20.65
N ILE A 46 5.81 4.94 19.82
CA ILE A 46 4.81 5.18 18.80
C ILE A 46 4.85 4.07 17.73
N ASP A 47 6.04 3.69 17.25
CA ASP A 47 6.20 2.60 16.28
C ASP A 47 5.67 1.26 16.87
N ALA A 48 5.95 0.98 18.15
CA ALA A 48 5.42 -0.20 18.85
C ALA A 48 3.89 -0.19 19.00
N ILE A 49 3.28 0.98 19.22
CA ILE A 49 1.81 1.12 19.23
C ILE A 49 1.24 0.84 17.85
N TYR A 50 1.81 1.39 16.78
CA TYR A 50 1.36 1.13 15.40
C TYR A 50 1.42 -0.37 15.05
N GLU A 51 2.45 -1.07 15.47
CA GLU A 51 2.54 -2.52 15.30
C GLU A 51 1.48 -3.28 16.10
N ARG A 52 1.24 -2.91 17.38
CA ARG A 52 0.24 -3.55 18.25
C ARG A 52 -1.20 -3.33 17.80
N VAL A 53 -1.51 -2.17 17.22
CA VAL A 53 -2.86 -1.84 16.72
C VAL A 53 -3.14 -2.49 15.36
N GLY A 54 -2.17 -3.26 14.80
CA GLY A 54 -2.34 -3.95 13.53
C GLY A 54 -2.41 -3.01 12.33
N MET A 55 -1.88 -1.79 12.46
CA MET A 55 -1.76 -0.83 11.37
C MET A 55 -0.60 -1.13 10.42
N SER A 56 0.18 -2.20 10.68
CA SER A 56 1.19 -2.66 9.74
C SER A 56 0.52 -3.24 8.50
N THR A 57 0.77 -2.66 7.36
CA THR A 57 0.29 -3.22 6.09
C THR A 57 0.94 -4.59 5.86
N PRO A 58 0.15 -5.66 5.63
CA PRO A 58 0.70 -6.99 5.43
C PRO A 58 1.62 -7.00 4.20
N ARG A 59 2.76 -7.70 4.33
CA ARG A 59 3.72 -7.84 3.23
C ARG A 59 3.10 -8.50 2.01
N PHE A 60 2.27 -9.53 2.21
CA PHE A 60 1.61 -10.23 1.12
C PHE A 60 0.10 -10.02 1.16
N LYS A 61 -0.47 -9.70 0.00
CA LYS A 61 -1.91 -9.59 -0.19
C LYS A 61 -2.40 -10.54 -1.28
N LEU A 62 -3.64 -10.99 -1.15
CA LEU A 62 -4.35 -11.77 -2.18
C LEU A 62 -5.49 -10.93 -2.76
N PHE A 63 -5.51 -10.81 -4.07
CA PHE A 63 -6.54 -10.11 -4.83
C PHE A 63 -7.40 -11.11 -5.58
N LYS A 64 -8.71 -10.94 -5.48
CA LYS A 64 -9.67 -11.76 -6.22
C LYS A 64 -9.64 -11.40 -7.70
N THR A 65 -9.81 -12.43 -8.54
CA THR A 65 -10.17 -12.26 -9.95
C THR A 65 -11.63 -12.63 -10.15
N ASP A 66 -12.22 -12.31 -11.29
CA ASP A 66 -13.57 -12.78 -11.65
C ASP A 66 -13.62 -14.30 -11.89
N ASN A 67 -12.47 -14.94 -12.00
CA ASN A 67 -12.38 -16.40 -12.01
C ASN A 67 -12.28 -16.92 -10.58
N ILE A 68 -13.30 -17.68 -10.16
CA ILE A 68 -13.43 -18.16 -8.76
C ILE A 68 -12.27 -19.05 -8.29
N TYR A 69 -11.48 -19.63 -9.19
CA TYR A 69 -10.37 -20.53 -8.88
C TYR A 69 -9.00 -19.84 -8.92
N ASN A 70 -8.96 -18.55 -9.25
CA ASN A 70 -7.69 -17.82 -9.39
C ASN A 70 -7.68 -16.56 -8.53
N LEU A 71 -6.53 -16.33 -7.90
CA LEU A 71 -6.20 -15.13 -7.14
C LEU A 71 -4.85 -14.61 -7.62
N ILE A 72 -4.61 -13.32 -7.41
CA ILE A 72 -3.29 -12.72 -7.61
C ILE A 72 -2.67 -12.48 -6.24
N LYS A 73 -1.48 -13.03 -6.01
CA LYS A 73 -0.64 -12.74 -4.84
C LYS A 73 0.32 -11.61 -5.17
N LEU A 74 0.36 -10.60 -4.33
CA LEU A 74 1.27 -9.46 -4.41
C LEU A 74 2.20 -9.45 -3.20
N ASP A 75 3.50 -9.28 -3.41
CA ASP A 75 4.43 -8.79 -2.40
C ASP A 75 4.36 -7.25 -2.41
N THR A 76 3.69 -6.70 -1.43
CA THR A 76 3.46 -5.24 -1.32
C THR A 76 4.74 -4.45 -1.06
N ALA A 77 5.83 -5.11 -0.69
CA ALA A 77 7.12 -4.46 -0.45
C ALA A 77 7.97 -4.35 -1.71
N THR A 78 7.83 -5.30 -2.66
CA THR A 78 8.73 -5.39 -3.83
C THR A 78 8.02 -5.32 -5.17
N GLY A 79 6.68 -5.41 -5.19
CA GLY A 79 5.88 -5.42 -6.42
C GLY A 79 5.92 -6.74 -7.20
N ARG A 80 6.48 -7.82 -6.63
CA ARG A 80 6.46 -9.17 -7.22
C ARG A 80 5.05 -9.72 -7.23
N THR A 81 4.68 -10.45 -8.29
CA THR A 81 3.32 -10.95 -8.48
C THR A 81 3.29 -12.40 -8.90
N TRP A 82 2.32 -13.15 -8.35
CA TRP A 82 2.08 -14.55 -8.68
C TRP A 82 0.60 -14.78 -8.89
N GLN A 83 0.27 -15.71 -9.79
CA GLN A 83 -1.04 -16.31 -9.88
C GLN A 83 -1.14 -17.45 -8.89
N VAL A 84 -2.20 -17.49 -8.09
CA VAL A 84 -2.54 -18.58 -7.18
C VAL A 84 -3.79 -19.26 -7.73
N GLN A 85 -3.64 -20.49 -8.16
CA GLN A 85 -4.75 -21.31 -8.63
C GLN A 85 -5.06 -22.38 -7.59
N TYR A 86 -6.32 -22.52 -7.21
CA TYR A 86 -6.76 -23.57 -6.30
C TYR A 86 -7.97 -24.31 -6.86
N ARG A 87 -8.13 -25.55 -6.42
CA ARG A 87 -9.27 -26.42 -6.78
C ARG A 87 -9.82 -27.06 -5.52
N THR A 88 -11.16 -27.21 -5.46
CA THR A 88 -11.86 -27.76 -4.28
C THR A 88 -11.62 -29.25 -4.10
N ASN A 89 -11.32 -29.99 -5.17
CA ASN A 89 -11.30 -31.47 -5.17
C ASN A 89 -10.00 -32.08 -5.72
N SER A 90 -8.90 -31.34 -5.83
CA SER A 90 -7.67 -31.87 -6.41
C SER A 90 -6.41 -31.35 -5.73
N THR A 91 -5.34 -32.14 -5.85
CA THR A 91 -3.98 -31.78 -5.43
C THR A 91 -3.30 -30.79 -6.37
N ASP A 92 -3.98 -30.33 -7.45
CA ASP A 92 -3.41 -29.51 -8.53
C ASP A 92 -3.47 -28.01 -8.24
N SER A 93 -3.56 -27.63 -6.98
CA SER A 93 -3.43 -26.21 -6.58
C SER A 93 -1.98 -25.77 -6.74
N MET A 94 -1.76 -24.60 -7.35
CA MET A 94 -0.42 -24.11 -7.64
C MET A 94 -0.29 -22.60 -7.45
N THR A 95 0.94 -22.17 -7.18
CA THR A 95 1.33 -20.77 -7.26
C THR A 95 2.43 -20.64 -8.32
N VAL A 96 2.18 -19.85 -9.33
CA VAL A 96 3.11 -19.62 -10.44
C VAL A 96 3.41 -18.13 -10.62
N PRO A 97 4.64 -17.76 -10.97
CA PRO A 97 4.96 -16.35 -11.15
C PRO A 97 4.20 -15.76 -12.35
N ILE A 98 3.70 -14.54 -12.19
CA ILE A 98 3.38 -13.65 -13.31
C ILE A 98 4.66 -12.90 -13.64
N ASP A 99 5.26 -12.23 -12.63
CA ASP A 99 6.60 -11.68 -12.67
C ASP A 99 7.13 -11.61 -11.22
N ASP A 100 8.19 -12.33 -10.93
CA ASP A 100 8.82 -12.43 -9.61
C ASP A 100 10.10 -11.59 -9.47
N THR A 101 10.35 -10.68 -10.41
CA THR A 101 11.41 -9.69 -10.28
C THR A 101 10.97 -8.50 -9.41
N SER A 102 11.89 -7.99 -8.57
CA SER A 102 11.62 -6.80 -7.76
C SER A 102 11.51 -5.56 -8.64
N LEU A 103 10.55 -4.68 -8.33
CA LEU A 103 10.40 -3.37 -8.96
C LEU A 103 11.18 -2.26 -8.26
N LEU A 104 11.82 -2.59 -7.13
CA LEU A 104 12.66 -1.66 -6.41
C LEU A 104 13.94 -1.36 -7.20
N LEU A 105 14.32 -0.10 -7.24
CA LEU A 105 15.64 0.32 -7.70
C LEU A 105 16.68 0.01 -6.60
N ASN A 106 17.95 -0.10 -6.98
CA ASN A 106 19.04 -0.54 -6.09
C ASN A 106 19.20 0.30 -4.80
N TYR A 107 18.72 1.54 -4.81
CA TYR A 107 18.77 2.45 -3.65
C TYR A 107 17.46 2.53 -2.87
N GLU A 108 16.40 1.83 -3.31
CA GLU A 108 15.11 1.83 -2.66
C GLU A 108 15.02 0.74 -1.59
N ILE A 109 14.41 1.06 -0.45
CA ILE A 109 14.27 0.15 0.69
C ILE A 109 12.92 -0.57 0.60
N GLU A 110 12.90 -1.86 0.90
CA GLU A 110 11.67 -2.64 1.03
C GLU A 110 10.76 -2.06 2.12
N LYS A 111 9.49 -1.83 1.77
CA LYS A 111 8.48 -1.32 2.70
C LYS A 111 7.13 -1.94 2.35
N SER A 112 6.57 -2.71 3.29
CA SER A 112 5.24 -3.30 3.13
C SER A 112 4.18 -2.22 2.90
N GLY A 113 3.27 -2.48 1.93
CA GLY A 113 2.22 -1.54 1.56
C GLY A 113 2.61 -0.52 0.49
N ARG A 114 3.86 -0.56 -0.01
CA ARG A 114 4.32 0.33 -1.07
C ARG A 114 3.62 0.05 -2.41
N PHE A 115 3.41 -1.23 -2.73
CA PHE A 115 2.75 -1.63 -3.98
C PHE A 115 1.32 -2.08 -3.71
N ASP A 116 0.40 -1.73 -4.62
CA ASP A 116 -0.99 -2.17 -4.57
C ASP A 116 -1.51 -2.52 -5.97
N LEU A 117 -2.56 -3.38 -6.04
CA LEU A 117 -3.17 -3.85 -7.28
C LEU A 117 -4.59 -3.33 -7.40
N TYR A 118 -4.92 -2.83 -8.58
CA TYR A 118 -6.23 -2.31 -8.94
C TYR A 118 -6.83 -3.18 -10.05
N PRO A 119 -8.01 -3.78 -9.86
CA PRO A 119 -8.69 -4.54 -10.89
C PRO A 119 -9.12 -3.61 -12.03
N THR A 120 -9.17 -4.15 -13.24
CA THR A 120 -9.73 -3.46 -14.41
C THR A 120 -11.04 -4.13 -14.84
N SER A 121 -11.72 -3.56 -15.83
CA SER A 121 -12.90 -4.20 -16.44
C SER A 121 -12.57 -5.49 -17.20
N ASN A 122 -11.29 -5.72 -17.52
CA ASN A 122 -10.83 -6.98 -18.10
C ASN A 122 -10.45 -7.95 -17.00
N MET A 123 -11.14 -9.07 -16.89
CA MET A 123 -10.94 -10.08 -15.86
C MET A 123 -9.50 -10.62 -15.75
N TYR A 124 -8.71 -10.51 -16.81
CA TYR A 124 -7.32 -11.00 -16.84
C TYR A 124 -6.30 -9.93 -16.46
N THR A 125 -6.70 -8.67 -16.31
CA THR A 125 -5.79 -7.54 -16.23
C THR A 125 -5.96 -6.77 -14.93
N PHE A 126 -4.82 -6.41 -14.31
CA PHE A 126 -4.73 -5.51 -13.16
C PHE A 126 -3.74 -4.39 -13.45
N ILE A 127 -3.92 -3.27 -12.77
CA ILE A 127 -2.89 -2.22 -12.71
C ILE A 127 -2.17 -2.36 -11.38
N LEU A 128 -0.86 -2.57 -11.43
CA LEU A 128 0.03 -2.49 -10.28
C LEU A 128 0.56 -1.05 -10.17
N MET A 129 0.52 -0.48 -8.99
CA MET A 129 1.01 0.85 -8.72
C MET A 129 1.99 0.88 -7.55
N ASP A 130 3.10 1.56 -7.73
CA ASP A 130 3.98 2.01 -6.66
C ASP A 130 3.35 3.27 -6.04
N THR A 131 2.80 3.16 -4.86
CA THR A 131 2.06 4.24 -4.19
C THR A 131 2.95 5.39 -3.70
N GLU A 132 4.28 5.17 -3.65
CA GLU A 132 5.25 6.20 -3.26
C GLU A 132 5.72 7.05 -4.43
N THR A 133 5.88 6.43 -5.61
CA THR A 133 6.45 7.10 -6.80
C THR A 133 5.43 7.33 -7.91
N GLY A 134 4.25 6.69 -7.84
CA GLY A 134 3.23 6.75 -8.88
C GLY A 134 3.55 5.90 -10.12
N ARG A 135 4.64 5.12 -10.13
CA ARG A 135 4.96 4.22 -11.23
C ARG A 135 3.88 3.15 -11.38
N THR A 136 3.46 2.88 -12.61
CA THR A 136 2.39 1.91 -12.91
C THR A 136 2.80 0.85 -13.91
N TRP A 137 2.21 -0.34 -13.77
CA TRP A 137 2.42 -1.47 -14.66
C TRP A 137 1.10 -2.17 -14.93
N GLN A 138 0.95 -2.67 -16.14
CA GLN A 138 -0.06 -3.64 -16.47
C GLN A 138 0.39 -5.02 -16.02
N ILE A 139 -0.48 -5.74 -15.31
CA ILE A 139 -0.31 -7.14 -14.94
C ILE A 139 -1.35 -7.95 -15.68
N GLN A 140 -0.94 -9.01 -16.35
CA GLN A 140 -1.87 -9.96 -16.94
C GLN A 140 -1.61 -11.36 -16.41
N TRP A 141 -2.62 -11.98 -15.84
CA TRP A 141 -2.61 -13.39 -15.47
C TRP A 141 -3.24 -14.25 -16.57
N SER A 142 -2.85 -15.51 -16.66
CA SER A 142 -3.43 -16.48 -17.60
C SER A 142 -3.14 -17.91 -17.15
N THR A 143 -4.00 -18.86 -17.53
CA THR A 143 -3.72 -20.29 -17.44
C THR A 143 -2.55 -20.70 -18.33
N GLU A 144 -2.30 -20.00 -19.42
CA GLU A 144 -1.18 -20.21 -20.32
C GLU A 144 0.03 -19.36 -19.86
N ALA A 145 1.17 -20.01 -19.64
CA ALA A 145 2.39 -19.34 -19.15
C ALA A 145 2.86 -18.20 -20.07
N SER A 146 2.78 -18.39 -21.38
CA SER A 146 3.21 -17.44 -22.41
C SER A 146 2.39 -16.15 -22.46
N ARG A 147 1.22 -16.13 -21.81
CA ARG A 147 0.33 -14.98 -21.75
C ARG A 147 0.39 -14.23 -20.41
N ARG A 148 1.22 -14.65 -19.48
CA ARG A 148 1.45 -13.95 -18.23
C ARG A 148 2.56 -12.93 -18.43
N PHE A 149 2.29 -11.68 -18.03
CA PHE A 149 3.32 -10.65 -18.12
C PHE A 149 3.05 -9.49 -17.16
N ARG A 150 4.08 -8.72 -16.92
CA ARG A 150 4.04 -7.40 -16.32
C ARG A 150 4.78 -6.44 -17.25
N GLU A 151 4.12 -5.34 -17.62
CA GLU A 151 4.67 -4.34 -18.53
C GLU A 151 4.51 -2.94 -17.95
N ARG A 152 5.53 -2.11 -18.11
CA ARG A 152 5.54 -0.72 -17.64
C ARG A 152 4.57 0.13 -18.45
N ILE A 153 3.74 0.94 -17.77
CA ILE A 153 2.91 1.99 -18.37
C ILE A 153 3.66 3.33 -18.19
N TYR A 154 3.85 4.09 -19.27
CA TYR A 154 4.55 5.38 -19.30
C TYR A 154 3.59 6.55 -19.45
#